data_fabe601a1825e1f679c552f2cb608134
#
_entry.id   fabe601a1825e1f679c552f2cb608134
#
_cell.length_a   1.000
_cell.length_b   1.000
_cell.length_c   1.000
_cell.angle_alpha   90.00
_cell.angle_beta   90.00
_cell.angle_gamma   90.00
#
_symmetry.space_group_name_H-M   'P 1'
#
loop_
_entity.id
_entity.type
_entity.pdbx_description
1 polymer ?
#
loop_
_entity_poly.entity_id
_entity_poly.type
_entity_poly.pdbx_seq_one_letter_code
_entity_poly.pdbx_strand_id
1 'polypeptide(L)'
;MKKIFLIISIFIFSVTSFSENVIRKKDLKKVDKIYYLKNSNVPFTGKISEGKDRFYYLDGKQDGKWIEFYKNGNIKSIINWKNGRLDGKYIIYENNGMKSTEATYKEGKENGEYFLYYSNGSYRTKGAYSMGKPIGVWEYYYENGKLTGKGQGI
;
A
#
# COMPACT_ATOMS: atom_id res chain seq x y z
N MET A 1 -3.99 7.32 -68.35
CA MET A 1 -4.56 7.61 -67.03
C MET A 1 -4.59 6.32 -66.21
N LYS A 2 -3.63 6.15 -65.28
CA LYS A 2 -3.55 4.96 -64.42
C LYS A 2 -4.39 5.22 -63.17
N LYS A 3 -5.44 4.41 -62.94
CA LYS A 3 -6.26 4.43 -61.73
C LYS A 3 -5.51 3.69 -60.62
N ILE A 4 -5.11 4.42 -59.59
CA ILE A 4 -4.53 3.87 -58.37
C ILE A 4 -5.70 3.40 -57.50
N PHE A 5 -5.83 2.08 -57.31
CA PHE A 5 -6.74 1.51 -56.33
C PHE A 5 -6.05 1.56 -54.95
N LEU A 6 -6.56 2.42 -54.07
CA LEU A 6 -6.16 2.46 -52.67
C LEU A 6 -6.88 1.32 -51.93
N ILE A 7 -6.14 0.27 -51.60
CA ILE A 7 -6.64 -0.82 -50.76
C ILE A 7 -6.55 -0.33 -49.32
N ILE A 8 -7.66 0.10 -48.74
CA ILE A 8 -7.79 0.37 -47.33
C ILE A 8 -7.93 -1.01 -46.65
N SER A 9 -6.85 -1.54 -46.08
CA SER A 9 -6.91 -2.68 -45.20
C SER A 9 -7.52 -2.25 -43.86
N ILE A 10 -8.79 -2.56 -43.65
CA ILE A 10 -9.45 -2.42 -42.36
C ILE A 10 -8.85 -3.48 -41.45
N PHE A 11 -7.92 -3.08 -40.58
CA PHE A 11 -7.49 -3.90 -39.45
C PHE A 11 -8.67 -3.98 -38.47
N ILE A 12 -9.44 -5.04 -38.57
CA ILE A 12 -10.43 -5.39 -37.54
C ILE A 12 -9.61 -5.86 -36.33
N PHE A 13 -9.38 -4.95 -35.39
CA PHE A 13 -8.94 -5.34 -34.06
C PHE A 13 -10.10 -6.10 -33.42
N SER A 14 -10.03 -7.42 -33.48
CA SER A 14 -10.89 -8.27 -32.64
C SER A 14 -10.49 -7.97 -31.18
N VAL A 15 -11.32 -7.18 -30.49
CA VAL A 15 -11.25 -7.05 -29.05
C VAL A 15 -11.69 -8.41 -28.50
N THR A 16 -10.73 -9.35 -28.40
CA THR A 16 -10.91 -10.51 -27.53
C THR A 16 -11.01 -9.93 -26.13
N SER A 17 -12.19 -10.01 -25.52
CA SER A 17 -12.35 -9.76 -24.10
C SER A 17 -11.48 -10.77 -23.36
N PHE A 18 -10.26 -10.38 -23.03
CA PHE A 18 -9.47 -11.10 -22.06
C PHE A 18 -10.28 -11.03 -20.76
N SER A 19 -10.91 -12.13 -20.38
CA SER A 19 -11.31 -12.35 -19.02
C SER A 19 -10.04 -12.20 -18.19
N GLU A 20 -9.91 -11.06 -17.52
CA GLU A 20 -8.79 -10.79 -16.62
C GLU A 20 -8.89 -11.85 -15.52
N ASN A 21 -8.08 -12.91 -15.61
CA ASN A 21 -8.02 -13.93 -14.58
C ASN A 21 -7.58 -13.25 -13.29
N VAL A 22 -8.53 -13.02 -12.38
CA VAL A 22 -8.28 -12.35 -11.11
C VAL A 22 -7.36 -13.24 -10.28
N ILE A 23 -6.08 -12.90 -10.22
CA ILE A 23 -5.10 -13.57 -9.39
C ILE A 23 -5.37 -13.21 -7.93
N ARG A 24 -5.41 -14.20 -7.06
CA ARG A 24 -5.65 -14.06 -5.61
C ARG A 24 -4.37 -14.38 -4.84
N LYS A 25 -4.27 -13.93 -3.58
CA LYS A 25 -3.13 -14.25 -2.70
C LYS A 25 -2.88 -15.77 -2.61
N LYS A 26 -3.95 -16.58 -2.58
CA LYS A 26 -3.86 -18.05 -2.54
C LYS A 26 -3.15 -18.67 -3.75
N ASP A 27 -3.07 -17.97 -4.88
CA ASP A 27 -2.45 -18.45 -6.11
C ASP A 27 -0.94 -18.18 -6.13
N LEU A 28 -0.43 -17.47 -5.13
CA LEU A 28 0.99 -17.20 -4.94
C LEU A 28 1.65 -18.18 -3.98
N LYS A 29 2.93 -18.47 -4.24
CA LYS A 29 3.90 -19.04 -3.30
C LYS A 29 4.99 -18.02 -3.00
N LYS A 30 5.57 -18.06 -1.78
CA LYS A 30 6.67 -17.21 -1.36
C LYS A 30 7.91 -18.05 -1.12
N VAL A 31 9.01 -17.70 -1.78
CA VAL A 31 10.33 -18.34 -1.61
C VAL A 31 11.34 -17.21 -1.44
N ASP A 32 12.13 -17.23 -0.38
CA ASP A 32 13.18 -16.25 -0.08
C ASP A 32 12.72 -14.78 -0.22
N LYS A 33 11.56 -14.47 0.35
CA LYS A 33 10.90 -13.16 0.31
C LYS A 33 10.38 -12.73 -1.08
N ILE A 34 10.51 -13.55 -2.12
CA ILE A 34 10.00 -13.31 -3.46
C ILE A 34 8.69 -14.09 -3.67
N TYR A 35 7.72 -13.46 -4.28
CA TYR A 35 6.42 -14.05 -4.61
C TYR A 35 6.39 -14.55 -6.06
N TYR A 36 5.84 -15.73 -6.25
CA TYR A 36 5.69 -16.42 -7.53
C TYR A 36 4.25 -16.90 -7.68
N LEU A 37 3.74 -17.07 -8.89
CA LEU A 37 2.58 -17.92 -9.10
C LEU A 37 2.94 -19.36 -8.72
N LYS A 38 2.01 -20.13 -8.11
CA LYS A 38 2.27 -21.49 -7.63
C LYS A 38 2.89 -22.40 -8.67
N ASN A 39 2.46 -22.26 -9.93
CA ASN A 39 2.90 -23.09 -11.07
C ASN A 39 3.97 -22.39 -11.94
N SER A 40 4.69 -21.41 -11.39
CA SER A 40 5.71 -20.65 -12.11
C SER A 40 7.00 -20.54 -11.28
N ASN A 41 8.11 -20.47 -11.99
CA ASN A 41 9.42 -20.12 -11.41
C ASN A 41 9.84 -18.68 -11.78
N VAL A 42 8.96 -17.93 -12.47
CA VAL A 42 9.17 -16.52 -12.78
C VAL A 42 8.58 -15.66 -11.64
N PRO A 43 9.32 -14.70 -11.09
CA PRO A 43 8.80 -13.78 -10.09
C PRO A 43 7.52 -13.08 -10.57
N PHE A 44 6.53 -12.97 -9.68
CA PHE A 44 5.23 -12.44 -10.04
C PHE A 44 5.28 -10.90 -10.18
N THR A 45 4.82 -10.41 -11.32
CA THR A 45 4.53 -8.98 -11.53
C THR A 45 3.06 -8.83 -11.87
N GLY A 46 2.35 -8.00 -11.12
CA GLY A 46 0.92 -7.75 -11.37
C GLY A 46 0.14 -7.30 -10.16
N LYS A 47 -1.16 -7.12 -10.39
CA LYS A 47 -2.14 -6.76 -9.36
C LYS A 47 -2.84 -7.99 -8.82
N ILE A 48 -3.12 -7.98 -7.54
CA ILE A 48 -3.98 -8.94 -6.86
C ILE A 48 -5.16 -8.18 -6.29
N SER A 49 -6.35 -8.76 -6.47
CA SER A 49 -7.58 -8.26 -5.87
C SER A 49 -8.23 -9.39 -5.06
N GLU A 50 -8.49 -9.13 -3.78
CA GLU A 50 -9.28 -10.02 -2.92
C GLU A 50 -10.45 -9.22 -2.34
N GLY A 51 -11.63 -9.40 -2.92
CA GLY A 51 -12.76 -8.54 -2.63
C GLY A 51 -12.43 -7.08 -2.98
N LYS A 52 -12.42 -6.20 -1.96
CA LYS A 52 -12.04 -4.79 -2.12
C LYS A 52 -10.54 -4.54 -2.02
N ASP A 53 -9.76 -5.48 -1.47
CA ASP A 53 -8.32 -5.32 -1.26
C ASP A 53 -7.57 -5.17 -2.59
N ARG A 54 -6.53 -4.37 -2.57
CA ARG A 54 -5.70 -4.05 -3.74
C ARG A 54 -4.24 -4.16 -3.37
N PHE A 55 -3.52 -5.02 -4.08
CA PHE A 55 -2.09 -5.27 -3.90
C PHE A 55 -1.40 -5.24 -5.25
N TYR A 56 -0.19 -4.73 -5.30
CA TYR A 56 0.64 -4.75 -6.48
C TYR A 56 2.01 -5.34 -6.14
N TYR A 57 2.53 -6.15 -7.06
CA TYR A 57 3.85 -6.76 -6.97
C TYR A 57 4.64 -6.43 -8.24
N LEU A 58 5.93 -6.20 -8.08
CA LEU A 58 6.89 -6.03 -9.16
C LEU A 58 8.06 -6.97 -8.91
N ASP A 59 8.35 -7.84 -9.87
CA ASP A 59 9.41 -8.85 -9.79
C ASP A 59 9.38 -9.64 -8.47
N GLY A 60 8.18 -10.10 -8.10
CA GLY A 60 7.92 -10.87 -6.89
C GLY A 60 8.01 -10.09 -5.59
N LYS A 61 8.17 -8.79 -5.61
CA LYS A 61 8.24 -7.93 -4.41
C LYS A 61 7.00 -7.05 -4.30
N GLN A 62 6.62 -6.75 -3.07
CA GLN A 62 5.57 -5.76 -2.82
C GLN A 62 6.01 -4.42 -3.39
N ASP A 63 5.12 -3.77 -4.16
CA ASP A 63 5.39 -2.49 -4.80
C ASP A 63 4.11 -1.64 -4.88
N GLY A 64 4.27 -0.32 -4.96
CA GLY A 64 3.16 0.62 -5.07
C GLY A 64 2.27 0.69 -3.83
N LYS A 65 1.07 1.20 -4.03
CA LYS A 65 0.07 1.42 -2.97
C LYS A 65 -0.75 0.17 -2.73
N TRP A 66 -0.77 -0.32 -1.50
CA TRP A 66 -1.60 -1.40 -1.02
C TRP A 66 -2.75 -0.85 -0.19
N ILE A 67 -3.95 -1.39 -0.38
CA ILE A 67 -5.14 -1.03 0.37
C ILE A 67 -5.81 -2.31 0.82
N GLU A 68 -6.05 -2.42 2.13
CA GLU A 68 -6.83 -3.50 2.72
C GLU A 68 -8.12 -2.93 3.34
N PHE A 69 -9.16 -3.76 3.37
CA PHE A 69 -10.45 -3.39 3.90
C PHE A 69 -10.88 -4.36 5.00
N TYR A 70 -11.65 -3.86 5.95
CA TYR A 70 -12.39 -4.67 6.91
C TYR A 70 -13.61 -5.31 6.24
N LYS A 71 -14.19 -6.33 6.89
CA LYS A 71 -15.41 -7.00 6.41
C LYS A 71 -16.59 -6.04 6.28
N ASN A 72 -16.67 -4.99 7.11
CA ASN A 72 -17.71 -3.95 7.03
C ASN A 72 -17.52 -2.96 5.87
N GLY A 73 -16.42 -3.07 5.13
CA GLY A 73 -16.11 -2.23 3.98
C GLY A 73 -15.30 -0.97 4.28
N ASN A 74 -15.02 -0.66 5.54
CA ASN A 74 -14.11 0.42 5.91
C ASN A 74 -12.67 0.06 5.54
N ILE A 75 -11.86 1.07 5.22
CA ILE A 75 -10.43 0.87 4.99
C ILE A 75 -9.77 0.40 6.28
N LYS A 76 -8.97 -0.65 6.20
CA LYS A 76 -8.14 -1.19 7.29
C LYS A 76 -6.73 -0.64 7.24
N SER A 77 -6.13 -0.55 6.04
CA SER A 77 -4.78 -0.01 5.88
C SER A 77 -4.55 0.60 4.51
N ILE A 78 -3.68 1.61 4.47
CA ILE A 78 -3.08 2.15 3.26
C ILE A 78 -1.58 2.15 3.47
N ILE A 79 -0.86 1.35 2.68
CA ILE A 79 0.57 1.14 2.86
C ILE A 79 1.27 1.29 1.51
N ASN A 80 2.34 2.09 1.47
CA ASN A 80 3.16 2.24 0.29
C ASN A 80 4.40 1.36 0.38
N TRP A 81 4.66 0.62 -0.67
CA TRP A 81 5.77 -0.29 -0.81
C TRP A 81 6.66 0.08 -2.00
N LYS A 82 7.95 -0.19 -1.88
CA LYS A 82 8.91 -0.11 -2.98
C LYS A 82 9.94 -1.22 -2.84
N ASN A 83 10.05 -2.07 -3.85
CA ASN A 83 10.99 -3.20 -3.83
C ASN A 83 10.90 -4.07 -2.56
N GLY A 84 9.68 -4.34 -2.03
CA GLY A 84 9.46 -5.14 -0.83
C GLY A 84 9.78 -4.46 0.49
N ARG A 85 10.01 -3.14 0.49
CA ARG A 85 10.23 -2.31 1.68
C ARG A 85 9.15 -1.26 1.80
N LEU A 86 8.80 -0.87 3.01
CA LEU A 86 7.91 0.27 3.25
C LEU A 86 8.59 1.54 2.71
N ASP A 87 7.89 2.29 1.85
CA ASP A 87 8.40 3.53 1.26
C ASP A 87 7.24 4.47 0.95
N GLY A 88 7.07 5.49 1.74
CA GLY A 88 5.96 6.43 1.70
C GLY A 88 4.99 6.27 2.86
N LYS A 89 3.70 6.50 2.62
CA LYS A 89 2.67 6.50 3.67
C LYS A 89 2.39 5.11 4.22
N TYR A 90 2.23 5.06 5.54
CA TYR A 90 1.75 3.92 6.32
C TYR A 90 0.61 4.40 7.20
N ILE A 91 -0.62 3.99 6.89
CA ILE A 91 -1.81 4.41 7.63
C ILE A 91 -2.61 3.17 8.00
N ILE A 92 -2.90 3.02 9.29
CA ILE A 92 -3.77 1.98 9.83
C ILE A 92 -5.03 2.64 10.39
N TYR A 93 -6.15 2.00 10.16
CA TYR A 93 -7.46 2.41 10.63
C TYR A 93 -8.06 1.37 11.56
N GLU A 94 -8.87 1.81 12.50
CA GLU A 94 -9.75 0.96 13.28
C GLU A 94 -10.99 0.55 12.47
N ASN A 95 -11.70 -0.47 12.96
CA ASN A 95 -12.90 -0.98 12.27
C ASN A 95 -14.04 0.07 12.18
N ASN A 96 -14.03 1.09 13.05
CA ASN A 96 -14.96 2.23 13.01
C ASN A 96 -14.57 3.29 11.97
N GLY A 97 -13.44 3.12 11.25
CA GLY A 97 -12.93 4.04 10.23
C GLY A 97 -12.03 5.16 10.75
N MET A 98 -11.83 5.26 12.08
CA MET A 98 -10.89 6.21 12.66
C MET A 98 -9.44 5.74 12.44
N LYS A 99 -8.50 6.67 12.25
CA LYS A 99 -7.09 6.32 12.20
C LYS A 99 -6.62 5.84 13.55
N SER A 100 -5.75 4.81 13.58
CA SER A 100 -5.01 4.41 14.78
C SER A 100 -3.54 4.77 14.69
N THR A 101 -2.97 4.72 13.48
CA THR A 101 -1.56 5.03 13.24
C THR A 101 -1.40 5.74 11.90
N GLU A 102 -0.55 6.76 11.87
CA GLU A 102 -0.08 7.36 10.62
C GLU A 102 1.42 7.60 10.72
N ALA A 103 2.17 7.15 9.71
CA ALA A 103 3.61 7.29 9.66
C ALA A 103 4.09 7.44 8.21
N THR A 104 5.31 7.93 8.05
CA THR A 104 6.01 7.95 6.77
C THR A 104 7.25 7.09 6.88
N TYR A 105 7.49 6.27 5.86
CA TYR A 105 8.63 5.37 5.76
C TYR A 105 9.51 5.71 4.57
N LYS A 106 10.79 5.44 4.70
CA LYS A 106 11.77 5.46 3.60
C LYS A 106 12.68 4.25 3.71
N GLU A 107 12.74 3.44 2.64
CA GLU A 107 13.59 2.24 2.59
C GLU A 107 13.39 1.28 3.76
N GLY A 108 12.15 1.16 4.28
CA GLY A 108 11.77 0.28 5.37
C GLY A 108 11.97 0.85 6.77
N LYS A 109 12.41 2.10 6.90
CA LYS A 109 12.61 2.78 8.18
C LYS A 109 11.63 3.94 8.32
N GLU A 110 11.15 4.22 9.53
CA GLU A 110 10.36 5.42 9.81
C GLU A 110 11.18 6.65 9.44
N ASN A 111 10.59 7.57 8.65
CA ASN A 111 11.27 8.77 8.21
C ASN A 111 10.26 9.88 7.89
N GLY A 112 10.03 10.76 8.83
CA GLY A 112 9.04 11.82 8.80
C GLY A 112 8.11 11.79 10.01
N GLU A 113 6.94 12.37 9.87
CA GLU A 113 5.94 12.48 10.94
C GLU A 113 5.41 11.11 11.35
N TYR A 114 5.10 11.00 12.65
CA TYR A 114 4.54 9.81 13.28
C TYR A 114 3.41 10.21 14.22
N PHE A 115 2.24 9.64 14.03
CA PHE A 115 1.05 9.89 14.82
C PHE A 115 0.41 8.59 15.30
N LEU A 116 0.08 8.53 16.59
CA LEU A 116 -0.86 7.58 17.14
C LEU A 116 -2.14 8.32 17.54
N TYR A 117 -3.25 7.62 17.42
CA TYR A 117 -4.57 8.15 17.73
C TYR A 117 -5.28 7.28 18.75
N TYR A 118 -6.16 7.88 19.53
CA TYR A 118 -7.18 7.19 20.31
C TYR A 118 -8.35 6.77 19.41
N SER A 119 -9.20 5.88 19.92
CA SER A 119 -10.37 5.37 19.21
C SER A 119 -11.42 6.45 18.87
N ASN A 120 -11.39 7.58 19.58
CA ASN A 120 -12.22 8.75 19.29
C ASN A 120 -11.63 9.68 18.23
N GLY A 121 -10.44 9.34 17.67
CA GLY A 121 -9.75 10.11 16.64
C GLY A 121 -8.85 11.24 17.17
N SER A 122 -8.81 11.48 18.49
CA SER A 122 -7.87 12.44 19.08
C SER A 122 -6.44 11.89 19.03
N TYR A 123 -5.45 12.80 19.03
CA TYR A 123 -4.05 12.38 19.10
C TYR A 123 -3.72 11.75 20.44
N ARG A 124 -3.01 10.62 20.42
CA ARG A 124 -2.37 10.02 21.58
C ARG A 124 -0.90 10.38 21.64
N THR A 125 -0.22 10.39 20.48
CA THR A 125 1.21 10.71 20.38
C THR A 125 1.46 11.43 19.06
N LYS A 126 2.30 12.45 19.09
CA LYS A 126 2.89 13.11 17.92
C LYS A 126 4.39 13.12 18.05
N GLY A 127 5.09 12.84 16.95
CA GLY A 127 6.53 12.87 16.90
C GLY A 127 7.05 12.80 15.48
N ALA A 128 8.33 12.63 15.36
CA ALA A 128 8.98 12.44 14.07
C ALA A 128 10.15 11.48 14.18
N TYR A 129 10.43 10.80 13.09
CA TYR A 129 11.58 9.92 12.91
C TYR A 129 12.49 10.42 11.78
N SER A 130 13.77 10.11 11.90
CA SER A 130 14.74 10.20 10.82
C SER A 130 15.47 8.87 10.72
N MET A 131 15.24 8.14 9.62
CA MET A 131 15.84 6.85 9.33
C MET A 131 15.75 5.83 10.47
N GLY A 132 14.57 5.76 11.13
CA GLY A 132 14.24 4.85 12.23
C GLY A 132 14.66 5.33 13.62
N LYS A 133 15.21 6.53 13.73
CA LYS A 133 15.55 7.15 15.03
C LYS A 133 14.54 8.24 15.34
N PRO A 134 13.98 8.28 16.56
CA PRO A 134 13.11 9.38 16.96
C PRO A 134 13.91 10.69 17.01
N ILE A 135 13.30 11.78 16.53
CA ILE A 135 13.91 13.11 16.51
C ILE A 135 12.94 14.18 17.03
N GLY A 136 13.50 15.30 17.44
CA GLY A 136 12.73 16.48 17.83
C GLY A 136 11.88 16.26 19.08
N VAL A 137 10.83 17.03 19.19
CA VAL A 137 9.92 16.99 20.35
C VAL A 137 8.82 15.97 20.11
N TRP A 138 8.64 15.08 21.06
CA TRP A 138 7.53 14.13 21.12
C TRP A 138 6.48 14.63 22.08
N GLU A 139 5.21 14.63 21.67
CA GLU A 139 4.09 15.10 22.45
C GLU A 139 3.14 13.95 22.75
N TYR A 140 2.68 13.88 23.99
CA TYR A 140 1.78 12.85 24.49
C TYR A 140 0.51 13.50 25.01
N TYR A 141 -0.64 12.89 24.74
CA TYR A 141 -1.94 13.47 25.03
C TYR A 141 -2.83 12.49 25.76
N TYR A 142 -3.75 13.01 26.58
CA TYR A 142 -4.92 12.27 27.06
C TYR A 142 -5.95 12.15 25.94
N GLU A 143 -6.90 11.20 26.09
CA GLU A 143 -7.96 10.98 25.12
C GLU A 143 -8.87 12.20 24.91
N ASN A 144 -9.00 13.08 25.92
CA ASN A 144 -9.72 14.36 25.82
C ASN A 144 -8.91 15.45 25.08
N GLY A 145 -7.74 15.12 24.53
CA GLY A 145 -6.88 16.04 23.78
C GLY A 145 -5.95 16.92 24.63
N LYS A 146 -6.00 16.81 25.97
CA LYS A 146 -5.10 17.57 26.85
C LYS A 146 -3.69 17.00 26.79
N LEU A 147 -2.69 17.85 26.63
CA LEU A 147 -1.28 17.47 26.64
C LEU A 147 -0.91 16.87 28.01
N THR A 148 -0.28 15.70 28.03
CA THR A 148 0.22 15.06 29.25
C THR A 148 1.69 15.32 29.48
N GLY A 149 2.47 15.49 28.41
CA GLY A 149 3.92 15.71 28.50
C GLY A 149 4.60 15.83 27.15
N LYS A 150 5.87 16.20 27.20
CA LYS A 150 6.77 16.24 26.05
C LYS A 150 8.05 15.50 26.38
N GLY A 151 8.63 14.82 25.38
CA GLY A 151 9.93 14.18 25.44
C GLY A 151 10.80 14.59 24.27
N GLN A 152 12.10 14.35 24.39
CA GLN A 152 13.03 14.52 23.27
C GLN A 152 13.24 13.15 22.59
N GLY A 153 13.15 13.11 21.27
CA GLY A 153 13.68 12.03 20.48
C GLY A 153 15.21 12.08 20.52
N ILE A 154 15.83 11.00 20.89
CA ILE A 154 17.29 10.89 21.04
C ILE A 154 17.86 10.07 19.87
#